data_2bc65ef91fc4f82a83335b8f92b8585a
#
_entry.id   2bc65ef91fc4f82a83335b8f92b8585a
#
_cell.length_a   1.000
_cell.length_b   1.000
_cell.length_c   1.000
_cell.angle_alpha   90.00
_cell.angle_beta   90.00
_cell.angle_gamma   90.00
#
_symmetry.space_group_name_H-M   'P 1'
#
loop_
_entity.id
_entity.type
_entity.pdbx_description
1 polymer ?
#
loop_
_entity_poly.entity_id
_entity_poly.type
_entity_poly.pdbx_seq_one_letter_code
_entity_poly.pdbx_strand_id
1 'polypeptide(L)'
;GIRVERVGIAPRIADSVAQVRALATLAHSEAAGERLVGRIENNARAPEAERPTALVWQAGEIVAGSGSLVAQMLERAGFANHAAALGLGQGAYLPLEQVLADPPDVIIAAGGERALTHPALQELGGVQYATLDPALLYCGGPTVPKLATRLAEIRADLP
;
A
#
# COMPACT_ATOMS: atom_id res chain seq x y z
N GLY A 1 15.60 -30.56 -17.59
CA GLY A 1 14.73 -30.26 -16.43
C GLY A 1 14.30 -28.79 -16.45
N ILE A 2 13.16 -28.47 -15.89
CA ILE A 2 12.70 -27.08 -15.72
C ILE A 2 13.38 -26.52 -14.47
N ARG A 3 14.02 -25.36 -14.60
CA ARG A 3 14.55 -24.63 -13.44
C ARG A 3 13.40 -23.89 -12.74
N VAL A 4 13.23 -24.12 -11.45
CA VAL A 4 12.23 -23.43 -10.62
C VAL A 4 12.97 -22.50 -9.67
N GLU A 5 12.61 -21.21 -9.72
CA GLU A 5 13.14 -20.20 -8.81
C GLU A 5 12.02 -19.76 -7.86
N ARG A 6 12.33 -19.66 -6.57
CA ARG A 6 11.37 -19.18 -5.54
C ARG A 6 11.64 -17.72 -5.24
N VAL A 7 10.60 -16.90 -5.39
CA VAL A 7 10.64 -15.48 -5.05
C VAL A 7 9.88 -15.30 -3.74
N GLY A 8 10.52 -14.73 -2.72
CA GLY A 8 9.92 -14.46 -1.43
C GLY A 8 9.05 -13.20 -1.45
N ILE A 9 8.46 -12.86 -0.30
CA ILE A 9 7.75 -11.60 -0.10
C ILE A 9 8.79 -10.47 -0.03
N ALA A 10 8.48 -9.32 -0.64
CA ALA A 10 9.28 -8.09 -0.54
C ALA A 10 8.62 -7.13 0.44
N PRO A 11 8.97 -7.13 1.72
CA PRO A 11 8.35 -6.27 2.73
C PRO A 11 8.80 -4.80 2.59
N ARG A 12 9.85 -4.52 1.83
CA ARG A 12 10.39 -3.18 1.60
C ARG A 12 10.61 -2.91 0.13
N ILE A 13 10.63 -1.63 -0.24
CA ILE A 13 10.92 -1.19 -1.61
C ILE A 13 12.29 -1.71 -2.06
N ALA A 14 13.30 -1.66 -1.20
CA ALA A 14 14.64 -2.19 -1.52
C ALA A 14 14.62 -3.70 -1.84
N ASP A 15 13.81 -4.48 -1.13
CA ASP A 15 13.65 -5.91 -1.38
C ASP A 15 12.98 -6.15 -2.74
N SER A 16 11.97 -5.33 -3.08
CA SER A 16 11.32 -5.36 -4.39
C SER A 16 12.30 -5.04 -5.53
N VAL A 17 13.14 -4.04 -5.35
CA VAL A 17 14.21 -3.68 -6.33
C VAL A 17 15.17 -4.85 -6.51
N ALA A 18 15.65 -5.46 -5.42
CA ALA A 18 16.55 -6.60 -5.48
C ALA A 18 15.92 -7.80 -6.22
N GLN A 19 14.64 -8.07 -5.97
CA GLN A 19 13.89 -9.12 -6.67
C GLN A 19 13.76 -8.84 -8.17
N VAL A 20 13.45 -7.60 -8.56
CA VAL A 20 13.38 -7.22 -9.98
C VAL A 20 14.70 -7.45 -10.69
N ARG A 21 15.82 -7.04 -10.08
CA ARG A 21 17.16 -7.27 -10.64
C ARG A 21 17.48 -8.76 -10.79
N ALA A 22 17.22 -9.55 -9.74
CA ALA A 22 17.46 -10.99 -9.77
C ALA A 22 16.65 -11.70 -10.88
N LEU A 23 15.35 -11.36 -10.99
CA LEU A 23 14.48 -11.93 -12.02
C LEU A 23 14.89 -11.46 -13.42
N ALA A 24 15.32 -10.21 -13.60
CA ALA A 24 15.80 -9.68 -14.87
C ALA A 24 17.05 -10.41 -15.35
N THR A 25 17.99 -10.71 -14.46
CA THR A 25 19.18 -11.51 -14.76
C THR A 25 18.80 -12.93 -15.17
N LEU A 26 17.89 -13.58 -14.45
CA LEU A 26 17.41 -14.93 -14.81
C LEU A 26 16.71 -14.97 -16.18
N ALA A 27 16.02 -13.88 -16.54
CA ALA A 27 15.32 -13.75 -17.81
C ALA A 27 16.18 -13.16 -18.94
N HIS A 28 17.47 -12.89 -18.72
CA HIS A 28 18.36 -12.19 -19.66
C HIS A 28 17.77 -10.88 -20.19
N SER A 29 17.18 -10.10 -19.27
CA SER A 29 16.43 -8.88 -19.58
C SER A 29 16.82 -7.73 -18.65
N GLU A 30 18.10 -7.59 -18.35
CA GLU A 30 18.66 -6.64 -17.36
C GLU A 30 18.26 -5.19 -17.67
N ALA A 31 18.31 -4.80 -18.94
CA ALA A 31 17.90 -3.45 -19.35
C ALA A 31 16.41 -3.14 -19.06
N ALA A 32 15.53 -4.14 -19.16
CA ALA A 32 14.12 -3.99 -18.80
C ALA A 32 13.96 -3.93 -17.28
N GLY A 33 14.74 -4.75 -16.56
CA GLY A 33 14.81 -4.73 -15.10
C GLY A 33 15.21 -3.35 -14.56
N GLU A 34 16.29 -2.76 -15.06
CA GLU A 34 16.76 -1.46 -14.60
C GLU A 34 15.77 -0.32 -14.95
N ARG A 35 15.08 -0.37 -16.09
CA ARG A 35 13.98 0.56 -16.36
C ARG A 35 12.85 0.47 -15.34
N LEU A 36 12.50 -0.74 -14.90
CA LEU A 36 11.48 -0.92 -13.87
C LEU A 36 11.99 -0.45 -12.50
N VAL A 37 13.24 -0.75 -12.15
CA VAL A 37 13.89 -0.27 -10.93
C VAL A 37 13.87 1.25 -10.87
N GLY A 38 14.26 1.93 -11.96
CA GLY A 38 14.17 3.39 -12.03
C GLY A 38 12.76 3.92 -11.77
N ARG A 39 11.71 3.27 -12.28
CA ARG A 39 10.31 3.65 -11.97
C ARG A 39 9.94 3.42 -10.51
N ILE A 40 10.45 2.35 -9.89
CA ILE A 40 10.20 2.05 -8.47
C ILE A 40 10.90 3.08 -7.57
N GLU A 41 12.13 3.45 -7.88
CA GLU A 41 12.94 4.36 -7.06
C GLU A 41 12.54 5.83 -7.22
N ASN A 42 12.16 6.24 -8.46
CA ASN A 42 11.82 7.62 -8.81
C ASN A 42 10.37 8.01 -8.45
N ASN A 43 9.65 7.17 -7.71
CA ASN A 43 8.35 7.57 -7.19
C ASN A 43 8.50 8.79 -6.27
N ALA A 44 7.78 9.86 -6.62
CA ALA A 44 7.81 11.12 -5.89
C ALA A 44 7.57 10.87 -4.39
N ARG A 45 8.41 11.47 -3.57
CA ARG A 45 8.21 11.53 -2.14
C ARG A 45 7.38 12.78 -1.86
N ALA A 46 6.28 12.63 -1.14
CA ALA A 46 5.52 13.79 -0.72
C ALA A 46 6.38 14.71 0.16
N PRO A 47 6.16 16.02 0.10
CA PRO A 47 6.85 16.95 0.97
C PRO A 47 6.55 16.62 2.44
N GLU A 48 7.46 17.03 3.31
CA GLU A 48 7.37 16.88 4.76
C GLU A 48 6.37 17.90 5.33
N ALA A 49 5.10 17.74 4.94
CA ALA A 49 3.96 18.50 5.43
C ALA A 49 3.17 17.65 6.44
N GLU A 50 2.11 18.21 6.99
CA GLU A 50 1.14 17.50 7.80
C GLU A 50 0.67 16.23 7.07
N ARG A 51 0.79 15.09 7.75
CA ARG A 51 0.50 13.77 7.17
C ARG A 51 -0.84 13.28 7.70
N PRO A 52 -1.89 13.30 6.90
CA PRO A 52 -3.14 12.67 7.30
C PRO A 52 -2.93 11.20 7.58
N THR A 53 -3.63 10.69 8.60
CA THR A 53 -3.63 9.27 8.92
C THR A 53 -4.42 8.50 7.86
N ALA A 54 -3.86 7.40 7.35
CA ALA A 54 -4.52 6.58 6.36
C ALA A 54 -4.55 5.11 6.78
N LEU A 55 -5.69 4.46 6.58
CA LEU A 55 -5.90 3.04 6.79
C LEU A 55 -6.13 2.35 5.45
N VAL A 56 -5.21 1.50 5.02
CA VAL A 56 -5.48 0.56 3.91
C VAL A 56 -6.19 -0.65 4.48
N TRP A 57 -7.47 -0.76 4.17
CA TRP A 57 -8.38 -1.77 4.70
C TRP A 57 -8.83 -2.72 3.58
N GLN A 58 -8.54 -4.00 3.76
CA GLN A 58 -8.78 -5.05 2.78
C GLN A 58 -9.98 -5.91 3.18
N ALA A 59 -10.47 -6.71 2.24
CA ALA A 59 -11.51 -7.70 2.52
C ALA A 59 -11.12 -8.60 3.71
N GLY A 60 -12.07 -8.90 4.58
CA GLY A 60 -11.83 -9.66 5.81
C GLY A 60 -11.17 -8.84 6.92
N GLU A 61 -11.28 -7.51 6.85
CA GLU A 61 -10.78 -6.59 7.89
C GLU A 61 -9.25 -6.68 8.10
N ILE A 62 -8.54 -7.04 7.04
CA ILE A 62 -7.08 -7.15 7.03
C ILE A 62 -6.47 -5.76 6.73
N VAL A 63 -5.44 -5.40 7.48
CA VAL A 63 -4.74 -4.12 7.33
C VAL A 63 -3.26 -4.30 7.00
N ALA A 64 -2.69 -3.29 6.34
CA ALA A 64 -1.27 -3.20 6.02
C ALA A 64 -0.58 -2.33 7.08
N GLY A 65 -0.21 -2.92 8.20
CA GLY A 65 0.50 -2.25 9.29
C GLY A 65 2.02 -2.17 9.06
N SER A 66 2.77 -1.96 10.16
CA SER A 66 4.22 -1.83 10.14
C SER A 66 4.93 -3.03 9.51
N GLY A 67 6.08 -2.80 8.89
CA GLY A 67 6.89 -3.85 8.26
C GLY A 67 6.35 -4.33 6.91
N SER A 68 5.36 -3.66 6.32
CA SER A 68 4.82 -3.99 5.00
C SER A 68 5.32 -3.02 3.92
N LEU A 69 5.38 -3.52 2.68
CA LEU A 69 5.66 -2.67 1.51
C LEU A 69 4.64 -1.53 1.38
N VAL A 70 3.37 -1.84 1.66
CA VAL A 70 2.27 -0.88 1.61
C VAL A 70 2.46 0.24 2.63
N ALA A 71 2.94 -0.08 3.85
CA ALA A 71 3.27 0.93 4.86
C ALA A 71 4.32 1.93 4.35
N GLN A 72 5.40 1.43 3.73
CA GLN A 72 6.41 2.31 3.13
C GLN A 72 5.85 3.15 1.98
N MET A 73 4.93 2.60 1.20
CA MET A 73 4.29 3.33 0.10
C MET A 73 3.36 4.43 0.62
N LEU A 74 2.60 4.18 1.69
CA LEU A 74 1.80 5.21 2.37
C LEU A 74 2.67 6.35 2.88
N GLU A 75 3.77 6.04 3.59
CA GLU A 75 4.71 7.04 4.11
C GLU A 75 5.32 7.89 2.98
N ARG A 76 5.71 7.25 1.86
CA ARG A 76 6.24 7.96 0.68
C ARG A 76 5.19 8.88 0.03
N ALA A 77 3.93 8.45 0.03
CA ALA A 77 2.82 9.25 -0.50
C ALA A 77 2.37 10.38 0.45
N GLY A 78 3.00 10.51 1.64
CA GLY A 78 2.72 11.59 2.59
C GLY A 78 1.58 11.28 3.55
N PHE A 79 1.30 10.01 3.81
CA PHE A 79 0.37 9.57 4.84
C PHE A 79 1.11 9.07 6.09
N ALA A 80 0.46 9.19 7.25
CA ALA A 80 0.78 8.42 8.43
C ALA A 80 -0.03 7.12 8.41
N ASN A 81 0.62 5.98 8.64
CA ASN A 81 -0.08 4.69 8.62
C ASN A 81 -0.82 4.47 9.94
N HIS A 82 -2.15 4.53 9.92
CA HIS A 82 -3.00 4.38 11.10
C HIS A 82 -2.85 2.99 11.75
N ALA A 83 -2.81 1.91 10.96
CA ALA A 83 -2.61 0.57 11.49
C ALA A 83 -1.25 0.42 12.19
N ALA A 84 -0.19 1.05 11.68
CA ALA A 84 1.12 1.06 12.32
C ALA A 84 1.11 1.87 13.63
N ALA A 85 0.37 2.97 13.70
CA ALA A 85 0.20 3.76 14.93
C ALA A 85 -0.53 2.95 16.03
N LEU A 86 -1.43 2.04 15.65
CA LEU A 86 -2.05 1.08 16.57
C LEU A 86 -1.15 -0.11 16.94
N GLY A 87 0.10 -0.13 16.49
CA GLY A 87 1.04 -1.23 16.75
C GLY A 87 0.81 -2.49 15.91
N LEU A 88 -0.04 -2.41 14.89
CA LEU A 88 -0.36 -3.54 14.03
C LEU A 88 0.72 -3.78 12.96
N GLY A 89 0.99 -5.05 12.68
CA GLY A 89 1.92 -5.49 11.64
C GLY A 89 1.27 -5.76 10.29
N GLN A 90 2.04 -6.33 9.39
CA GLN A 90 1.56 -6.75 8.08
C GLN A 90 0.50 -7.85 8.20
N GLY A 91 -0.65 -7.67 7.55
CA GLY A 91 -1.72 -8.67 7.51
C GLY A 91 -2.46 -8.83 8.84
N ALA A 92 -2.36 -7.87 9.74
CA ALA A 92 -3.10 -7.88 10.99
C ALA A 92 -4.61 -7.68 10.74
N TYR A 93 -5.41 -8.16 11.68
CA TYR A 93 -6.85 -7.99 11.71
C TYR A 93 -7.22 -6.72 12.48
N LEU A 94 -8.05 -5.87 11.90
CA LEU A 94 -8.59 -4.67 12.54
C LEU A 94 -10.10 -4.63 12.31
N PRO A 95 -10.92 -4.99 13.32
CA PRO A 95 -12.36 -5.04 13.16
C PRO A 95 -12.98 -3.65 13.04
N LEU A 96 -14.15 -3.60 12.39
CA LEU A 96 -14.90 -2.38 12.14
C LEU A 96 -15.10 -1.55 13.41
N GLU A 97 -15.42 -2.20 14.53
CA GLU A 97 -15.67 -1.53 15.82
C GLU A 97 -14.47 -0.73 16.31
N GLN A 98 -13.26 -1.24 16.05
CA GLN A 98 -12.03 -0.51 16.41
C GLN A 98 -11.79 0.67 15.47
N VAL A 99 -12.09 0.53 14.18
CA VAL A 99 -12.02 1.65 13.22
C VAL A 99 -13.03 2.74 13.59
N LEU A 100 -14.22 2.37 14.06
CA LEU A 100 -15.24 3.33 14.52
C LEU A 100 -14.84 4.04 15.82
N ALA A 101 -14.13 3.34 16.71
CA ALA A 101 -13.67 3.90 17.99
C ALA A 101 -12.49 4.88 17.85
N ASP A 102 -11.62 4.65 16.87
CA ASP A 102 -10.46 5.49 16.56
C ASP A 102 -10.31 5.60 15.03
N PRO A 103 -11.10 6.48 14.39
CA PRO A 103 -11.12 6.58 12.93
C PRO A 103 -9.88 7.33 12.40
N PRO A 104 -9.32 6.89 11.25
CA PRO A 104 -8.28 7.64 10.53
C PRO A 104 -8.89 8.83 9.79
N ASP A 105 -8.03 9.73 9.29
CA ASP A 105 -8.48 10.80 8.38
C ASP A 105 -8.95 10.24 7.03
N VAL A 106 -8.33 9.12 6.58
CA VAL A 106 -8.62 8.49 5.28
C VAL A 106 -8.74 6.98 5.41
N ILE A 107 -9.85 6.43 4.95
CA ILE A 107 -10.01 4.98 4.73
C ILE A 107 -9.80 4.68 3.24
N ILE A 108 -8.80 3.85 2.94
CA ILE A 108 -8.50 3.38 1.58
C ILE A 108 -8.92 1.92 1.48
N ALA A 109 -10.12 1.68 0.92
CA ALA A 109 -10.64 0.33 0.80
C ALA A 109 -10.02 -0.40 -0.39
N ALA A 110 -9.45 -1.56 -0.14
CA ALA A 110 -8.93 -2.46 -1.15
C ALA A 110 -9.75 -3.75 -1.18
N GLY A 111 -10.60 -3.86 -2.21
CA GLY A 111 -11.40 -5.06 -2.41
C GLY A 111 -12.87 -4.96 -1.99
N GLY A 112 -13.66 -4.38 -2.83
CA GLY A 112 -15.11 -4.41 -2.81
C GLY A 112 -15.76 -3.33 -1.93
N GLU A 113 -16.84 -2.80 -2.45
CA GLU A 113 -17.57 -1.65 -1.88
C GLU A 113 -18.22 -1.93 -0.52
N ARG A 114 -18.30 -3.21 -0.10
CA ARG A 114 -19.00 -3.58 1.16
C ARG A 114 -18.37 -2.98 2.42
N ALA A 115 -17.06 -2.86 2.47
CA ALA A 115 -16.39 -2.23 3.61
C ALA A 115 -16.69 -0.74 3.69
N LEU A 116 -16.81 -0.05 2.54
CA LEU A 116 -17.12 1.38 2.47
C LEU A 116 -18.61 1.70 2.55
N THR A 117 -19.49 0.72 2.33
CA THR A 117 -20.95 0.91 2.34
C THR A 117 -21.58 0.57 3.68
N HIS A 118 -20.79 0.19 4.70
CA HIS A 118 -21.36 -0.09 6.02
C HIS A 118 -21.96 1.20 6.60
N PRO A 119 -23.26 1.20 7.02
CA PRO A 119 -23.93 2.41 7.47
C PRO A 119 -23.16 3.16 8.56
N ALA A 120 -22.58 2.46 9.52
CA ALA A 120 -21.82 3.07 10.61
C ALA A 120 -20.59 3.86 10.15
N LEU A 121 -19.95 3.46 9.03
CA LEU A 121 -18.83 4.23 8.45
C LEU A 121 -19.33 5.53 7.81
N GLN A 122 -20.50 5.51 7.19
CA GLN A 122 -21.08 6.69 6.54
C GLN A 122 -21.48 7.77 7.55
N GLU A 123 -21.68 7.39 8.82
CA GLU A 123 -21.98 8.28 9.93
C GLU A 123 -20.72 8.95 10.53
N LEU A 124 -19.52 8.47 10.18
CA LEU A 124 -18.27 9.08 10.63
C LEU A 124 -18.04 10.41 9.90
N GLY A 125 -18.28 11.50 10.60
CA GLY A 125 -17.96 12.85 10.10
C GLY A 125 -16.44 13.05 10.01
N GLY A 126 -15.98 13.70 8.94
CA GLY A 126 -14.57 14.09 8.77
C GLY A 126 -13.65 13.04 8.18
N VAL A 127 -14.09 11.79 8.02
CA VAL A 127 -13.31 10.71 7.38
C VAL A 127 -13.48 10.77 5.86
N GLN A 128 -12.37 10.76 5.13
CA GLN A 128 -12.37 10.65 3.67
C GLN A 128 -12.32 9.18 3.24
N TYR A 129 -12.95 8.87 2.11
CA TYR A 129 -13.02 7.51 1.58
C TYR A 129 -12.44 7.43 0.18
N ALA A 130 -11.55 6.47 -0.03
CA ALA A 130 -10.96 6.19 -1.33
C ALA A 130 -10.98 4.68 -1.62
N THR A 131 -10.87 4.33 -2.90
CA THR A 131 -10.80 2.94 -3.34
C THR A 131 -9.44 2.64 -3.95
N LEU A 132 -8.98 1.41 -3.75
CA LEU A 132 -7.75 0.87 -4.28
C LEU A 132 -8.00 -0.50 -4.91
N ASP A 133 -7.46 -0.73 -6.10
CA ASP A 133 -7.46 -2.07 -6.70
C ASP A 133 -6.61 -3.01 -5.82
N PRO A 134 -7.20 -4.07 -5.25
CA PRO A 134 -6.48 -5.01 -4.39
C PRO A 134 -5.30 -5.69 -5.11
N ALA A 135 -5.32 -5.80 -6.44
CA ALA A 135 -4.21 -6.34 -7.21
C ALA A 135 -2.90 -5.53 -7.02
N LEU A 136 -2.99 -4.27 -6.60
CA LEU A 136 -1.82 -3.44 -6.33
C LEU A 136 -1.12 -3.76 -5.02
N LEU A 137 -1.75 -4.55 -4.14
CA LEU A 137 -1.23 -4.86 -2.79
C LEU A 137 -0.48 -6.19 -2.71
N TYR A 138 -0.67 -7.09 -3.68
CA TYR A 138 -0.19 -8.48 -3.55
C TYR A 138 1.26 -8.71 -3.93
N CYS A 139 1.86 -7.86 -4.74
CA CYS A 139 3.21 -8.08 -5.26
C CYS A 139 4.03 -6.80 -5.26
N GLY A 140 5.34 -6.93 -5.08
CA GLY A 140 6.32 -5.92 -5.41
C GLY A 140 6.49 -5.74 -6.93
N GLY A 141 7.60 -5.17 -7.36
CA GLY A 141 7.95 -5.01 -8.79
C GLY A 141 7.00 -4.06 -9.55
N PRO A 142 6.35 -4.52 -10.63
CA PRO A 142 5.57 -3.64 -11.52
C PRO A 142 4.36 -2.96 -10.86
N THR A 143 3.86 -3.46 -9.74
CA THR A 143 2.72 -2.87 -9.03
C THR A 143 3.14 -1.66 -8.20
N VAL A 144 4.39 -1.58 -7.75
CA VAL A 144 4.89 -0.49 -6.91
C VAL A 144 4.70 0.89 -7.54
N PRO A 145 5.12 1.16 -8.80
CA PRO A 145 4.85 2.45 -9.43
C PRO A 145 3.36 2.78 -9.57
N LYS A 146 2.53 1.78 -9.85
CA LYS A 146 1.08 1.96 -9.99
C LYS A 146 0.43 2.30 -8.65
N LEU A 147 0.81 1.60 -7.57
CA LEU A 147 0.37 1.90 -6.22
C LEU A 147 0.79 3.31 -5.81
N ALA A 148 2.03 3.70 -6.09
CA ALA A 148 2.52 5.05 -5.80
C ALA A 148 1.70 6.13 -6.50
N THR A 149 1.41 5.95 -7.79
CA THR A 149 0.55 6.88 -8.55
C THR A 149 -0.83 6.98 -7.90
N ARG A 150 -1.46 5.84 -7.58
CA ARG A 150 -2.80 5.85 -6.99
C ARG A 150 -2.83 6.50 -5.61
N LEU A 151 -1.84 6.24 -4.76
CA LEU A 151 -1.75 6.89 -3.45
C LEU A 151 -1.50 8.40 -3.56
N ALA A 152 -0.71 8.84 -4.55
CA ALA A 152 -0.50 10.26 -4.81
C ALA A 152 -1.79 10.96 -5.29
N GLU A 153 -2.59 10.32 -6.15
CA GLU A 153 -3.91 10.80 -6.55
C GLU A 153 -4.83 10.96 -5.33
N ILE A 154 -4.95 9.91 -4.50
CA ILE A 154 -5.75 9.96 -3.27
C ILE A 154 -5.28 11.11 -2.37
N ARG A 155 -3.96 11.30 -2.23
CA ARG A 155 -3.40 12.38 -1.42
C ARG A 155 -3.73 13.77 -1.95
N ALA A 156 -3.74 13.91 -3.28
CA ALA A 156 -4.05 15.20 -3.94
C ALA A 156 -5.54 15.56 -3.88
N ASP A 157 -6.41 14.58 -3.76
CA ASP A 157 -7.87 14.75 -3.66
C ASP A 157 -8.32 15.14 -2.23
N LEU A 158 -7.41 15.08 -1.25
CA LEU A 158 -7.71 15.50 0.13
C LEU A 158 -7.70 17.02 0.26
N PRO A 159 -8.59 17.59 1.10
CA PRO A 159 -8.65 19.02 1.33
C PRO A 159 -7.39 19.62 1.98
#